data_37c02bd5e2cb79f1a947c1e0e5b329a0
#
_entry.id   37c02bd5e2cb79f1a947c1e0e5b329a0
#
_cell.length_a   1.000
_cell.length_b   1.000
_cell.length_c   1.000
_cell.angle_alpha   90.00
_cell.angle_beta   90.00
_cell.angle_gamma   90.00
#
_symmetry.space_group_name_H-M   'P 1'
#
loop_
_entity.id
_entity.type
_entity.pdbx_description
1 polymer ?
#
loop_
_entity_poly.entity_id
_entity_poly.type
_entity_poly.pdbx_seq_one_letter_code
_entity_poly.pdbx_strand_id
1 'polypeptide(L)'
;MTSSLLTNWFEICRNNRFPNIQLSDLANHVVEFSQDQHGSRFIQQKLERATPAEKEMVFNEILASAHSLMTDVFGNYVIQKFFEHGTPEQKTALVHKVTILASVAAGLTNTYYITILE
;
A
#
# COMPACT_ATOMS: atom_id res chain seq x y z
N MET A 1 14.44 12.30 -12.96
CA MET A 1 13.38 13.24 -12.62
C MET A 1 12.45 12.76 -11.55
N THR A 2 11.92 11.57 -11.71
CA THR A 2 11.09 10.97 -10.65
C THR A 2 11.86 10.81 -9.35
N SER A 3 13.15 10.49 -9.42
CA SER A 3 13.96 10.28 -8.23
C SER A 3 14.13 11.54 -7.39
N SER A 4 14.26 12.70 -8.02
CA SER A 4 14.41 13.94 -7.25
C SER A 4 13.09 14.36 -6.59
N LEU A 5 11.98 14.07 -7.24
CA LEU A 5 10.66 14.30 -6.65
C LEU A 5 10.47 13.37 -5.45
N LEU A 6 10.77 12.09 -5.61
CA LEU A 6 10.66 11.13 -4.53
C LEU A 6 11.55 11.48 -3.35
N THR A 7 12.78 11.93 -3.62
CA THR A 7 13.70 12.33 -2.56
C THR A 7 13.11 13.48 -1.75
N ASN A 8 12.51 14.45 -2.42
CA ASN A 8 11.85 15.56 -1.76
C ASN A 8 10.70 15.09 -0.87
N TRP A 9 9.87 14.21 -1.40
CA TRP A 9 8.74 13.66 -0.66
C TRP A 9 9.20 12.90 0.57
N PHE A 10 10.23 12.06 0.43
CA PHE A 10 10.75 11.29 1.55
C PHE A 10 11.33 12.20 2.64
N GLU A 11 12.01 13.27 2.26
CA GLU A 11 12.53 14.22 3.23
C GLU A 11 11.41 14.93 3.99
N ILE A 12 10.38 15.33 3.29
CA ILE A 12 9.21 15.96 3.91
C ILE A 12 8.57 15.00 4.90
N CYS A 13 8.40 13.74 4.52
CA CYS A 13 7.82 12.74 5.40
C CYS A 13 8.69 12.48 6.63
N ARG A 14 10.01 12.39 6.45
CA ARG A 14 10.93 12.16 7.56
C ARG A 14 10.94 13.29 8.56
N ASN A 15 10.72 14.50 8.10
CA ASN A 15 10.74 15.68 8.97
C ASN A 15 9.36 15.99 9.57
N ASN A 16 8.42 15.08 9.42
CA ASN A 16 7.04 15.27 9.88
C ASN A 16 6.40 16.54 9.32
N ARG A 17 6.85 16.95 8.17
CA ARG A 17 6.28 18.09 7.48
C ARG A 17 5.35 17.59 6.39
N PHE A 18 4.08 17.45 6.73
CA PHE A 18 3.06 17.03 5.77
C PHE A 18 2.20 18.23 5.40
N PRO A 19 2.74 19.19 4.60
CA PRO A 19 1.91 20.34 4.22
C PRO A 19 0.96 19.86 3.15
N ASN A 20 -0.30 19.78 3.41
CA ASN A 20 -1.37 19.59 2.42
C ASN A 20 -1.11 18.53 1.34
N ILE A 21 -0.26 17.55 1.62
CA ILE A 21 -0.03 16.45 0.67
C ILE A 21 -1.22 15.51 0.74
N GLN A 22 -1.76 15.18 -0.42
CA GLN A 22 -2.89 14.27 -0.52
C GLN A 22 -2.47 12.99 -1.25
N LEU A 23 -3.29 11.95 -1.10
CA LEU A 23 -3.00 10.69 -1.77
C LEU A 23 -2.90 10.85 -3.29
N SER A 24 -3.71 11.73 -3.87
CA SER A 24 -3.66 11.97 -5.31
C SER A 24 -2.29 12.51 -5.77
N ASP A 25 -1.57 13.17 -4.88
CA ASP A 25 -0.23 13.67 -5.19
C ASP A 25 0.79 12.54 -5.34
N LEU A 26 0.47 11.37 -4.85
CA LEU A 26 1.34 10.21 -4.92
C LEU A 26 1.08 9.34 -6.16
N ALA A 27 0.23 9.76 -7.05
CA ALA A 27 -0.09 8.98 -8.25
C ALA A 27 1.19 8.54 -8.97
N ASN A 28 1.28 7.26 -9.30
CA ASN A 28 2.44 6.62 -9.93
C ASN A 28 3.64 6.44 -9.01
N HIS A 29 3.52 6.79 -7.72
CA HIS A 29 4.60 6.62 -6.74
C HIS A 29 4.15 5.89 -5.48
N VAL A 30 2.92 5.36 -5.50
CA VAL A 30 2.35 4.73 -4.31
C VAL A 30 3.19 3.54 -3.85
N VAL A 31 3.66 2.72 -4.79
CA VAL A 31 4.43 1.52 -4.44
C VAL A 31 5.73 1.90 -3.72
N GLU A 32 6.46 2.86 -4.26
CA GLU A 32 7.73 3.29 -3.68
C GLU A 32 7.53 3.92 -2.30
N PHE A 33 6.49 4.74 -2.16
CA PHE A 33 6.15 5.33 -0.87
C PHE A 33 5.76 4.27 0.15
N SER A 34 5.03 3.25 -0.30
CA SER A 34 4.60 2.17 0.58
C SER A 34 5.77 1.37 1.13
N GLN A 35 6.89 1.37 0.43
CA GLN A 35 8.08 0.63 0.84
C GLN A 35 9.03 1.46 1.71
N ASP A 36 8.67 2.68 2.03
CA ASP A 36 9.42 3.54 2.92
C ASP A 36 8.71 3.61 4.28
N GLN A 37 9.49 3.67 5.36
CA GLN A 37 8.94 3.68 6.72
C GLN A 37 7.93 4.82 6.92
N HIS A 38 8.30 6.02 6.54
CA HIS A 38 7.44 7.19 6.74
C HIS A 38 6.35 7.26 5.68
N GLY A 39 6.69 6.90 4.44
CA GLY A 39 5.73 6.89 3.34
C GLY A 39 4.61 5.89 3.58
N SER A 40 4.95 4.69 4.04
CA SER A 40 3.97 3.67 4.36
C SER A 40 3.00 4.16 5.44
N ARG A 41 3.53 4.74 6.51
CA ARG A 41 2.71 5.28 7.59
C ARG A 41 1.79 6.38 7.10
N PHE A 42 2.30 7.27 6.25
CA PHE A 42 1.50 8.34 5.68
C PHE A 42 0.32 7.78 4.89
N ILE A 43 0.58 6.81 4.02
CA ILE A 43 -0.47 6.21 3.21
C ILE A 43 -1.50 5.51 4.10
N GLN A 44 -1.04 4.77 5.11
CA GLN A 44 -1.95 4.09 6.03
C GLN A 44 -2.91 5.07 6.72
N GLN A 45 -2.38 6.18 7.20
CA GLN A 45 -3.18 7.19 7.88
C GLN A 45 -4.18 7.85 6.94
N LYS A 46 -3.74 8.16 5.73
CA LYS A 46 -4.62 8.81 4.75
C LYS A 46 -5.72 7.88 4.26
N LEU A 47 -5.44 6.59 4.17
CA LEU A 47 -6.45 5.62 3.72
C LEU A 47 -7.63 5.53 4.65
N GLU A 48 -7.45 5.81 5.94
CA GLU A 48 -8.53 5.75 6.89
C GLU A 48 -9.63 6.78 6.60
N ARG A 49 -9.27 7.89 5.96
CA ARG A 49 -10.21 8.97 5.64
C ARG A 49 -10.25 9.29 4.16
N ALA A 50 -9.78 8.38 3.33
CA ALA A 50 -9.71 8.61 1.89
C ALA A 50 -11.09 8.54 1.25
N THR A 51 -11.25 9.33 0.19
CA THR A 51 -12.45 9.24 -0.65
C THR A 51 -12.41 7.93 -1.44
N PRO A 52 -13.56 7.45 -1.94
CA PRO A 52 -13.54 6.25 -2.79
C PRO A 52 -12.62 6.37 -3.99
N ALA A 53 -12.54 7.55 -4.60
CA ALA A 53 -11.68 7.77 -5.75
C ALA A 53 -10.20 7.64 -5.37
N GLU A 54 -9.83 8.20 -4.22
CA GLU A 54 -8.46 8.09 -3.73
C GLU A 54 -8.09 6.65 -3.39
N LYS A 55 -9.00 5.94 -2.73
CA LYS A 55 -8.79 4.53 -2.41
C LYS A 55 -8.58 3.70 -3.67
N GLU A 56 -9.38 3.95 -4.70
CA GLU A 56 -9.27 3.19 -5.94
C GLU A 56 -7.95 3.48 -6.64
N MET A 57 -7.52 4.72 -6.68
CA MET A 57 -6.24 5.07 -7.28
C MET A 57 -5.09 4.34 -6.59
N VAL A 58 -5.05 4.40 -5.26
CA VAL A 58 -4.02 3.72 -4.48
C VAL A 58 -4.14 2.21 -4.68
N PHE A 59 -5.35 1.67 -4.63
CA PHE A 59 -5.58 0.24 -4.77
C PHE A 59 -5.06 -0.30 -6.09
N ASN A 60 -5.33 0.42 -7.18
CA ASN A 60 -4.89 -0.04 -8.51
C ASN A 60 -3.36 -0.15 -8.58
N GLU A 61 -2.66 0.78 -7.95
CA GLU A 61 -1.20 0.74 -7.95
C GLU A 61 -0.66 -0.38 -7.08
N ILE A 62 -1.22 -0.56 -5.88
CA ILE A 62 -0.72 -1.62 -5.00
C ILE A 62 -1.08 -3.01 -5.51
N LEU A 63 -2.21 -3.16 -6.17
CA LEU A 63 -2.61 -4.46 -6.69
C LEU A 63 -1.63 -4.94 -7.77
N ALA A 64 -1.18 -4.04 -8.62
CA ALA A 64 -0.21 -4.38 -9.67
C ALA A 64 1.11 -4.87 -9.09
N SER A 65 1.47 -4.42 -7.89
CA SER A 65 2.73 -4.79 -7.22
C SER A 65 2.48 -5.50 -5.90
N ALA A 66 1.37 -6.21 -5.79
CA ALA A 66 0.95 -6.82 -4.53
C ALA A 66 2.01 -7.75 -3.96
N HIS A 67 2.67 -8.55 -4.80
CA HIS A 67 3.69 -9.47 -4.32
C HIS A 67 4.85 -8.74 -3.65
N SER A 68 5.37 -7.71 -4.32
CA SER A 68 6.47 -6.93 -3.76
C SER A 68 6.08 -6.27 -2.44
N LEU A 69 4.86 -5.78 -2.36
CA LEU A 69 4.39 -5.10 -1.14
C LEU A 69 4.10 -6.08 -0.02
N MET A 70 3.55 -7.24 -0.32
CA MET A 70 3.27 -8.25 0.70
C MET A 70 4.52 -8.74 1.41
N THR A 71 5.63 -8.79 0.71
CA THR A 71 6.89 -9.27 1.25
C THR A 71 7.78 -8.14 1.76
N ASP A 72 7.35 -6.90 1.59
CA ASP A 72 8.11 -5.75 2.06
C ASP A 72 7.82 -5.45 3.53
N VAL A 73 8.85 -5.03 4.26
CA VAL A 73 8.75 -4.75 5.70
C VAL A 73 7.71 -3.67 6.00
N PHE A 74 7.59 -2.67 5.14
CA PHE A 74 6.66 -1.57 5.35
C PHE A 74 5.44 -1.66 4.44
N GLY A 75 5.63 -2.15 3.22
CA GLY A 75 4.56 -2.23 2.22
C GLY A 75 3.43 -3.15 2.62
N ASN A 76 3.73 -4.21 3.37
CA ASN A 76 2.69 -5.15 3.77
C ASN A 76 1.61 -4.49 4.62
N TYR A 77 1.94 -3.45 5.37
CA TYR A 77 0.95 -2.74 6.18
C TYR A 77 -0.05 -1.97 5.33
N VAL A 78 0.37 -1.47 4.18
CA VAL A 78 -0.55 -0.81 3.26
C VAL A 78 -1.54 -1.83 2.70
N ILE A 79 -1.07 -3.00 2.34
CA ILE A 79 -1.96 -4.09 1.91
C ILE A 79 -2.97 -4.43 3.00
N GLN A 80 -2.51 -4.53 4.25
CA GLN A 80 -3.39 -4.83 5.38
C GLN A 80 -4.49 -3.80 5.54
N LYS A 81 -4.19 -2.52 5.30
CA LYS A 81 -5.20 -1.47 5.40
C LYS A 81 -6.35 -1.68 4.42
N PHE A 82 -6.08 -2.23 3.24
CA PHE A 82 -7.14 -2.53 2.30
C PHE A 82 -7.98 -3.74 2.70
N PHE A 83 -7.41 -4.68 3.43
CA PHE A 83 -8.21 -5.75 4.03
C PHE A 83 -9.11 -5.23 5.14
N GLU A 84 -8.72 -4.16 5.81
CA GLU A 84 -9.50 -3.59 6.90
C GLU A 84 -10.52 -2.57 6.42
N HIS A 85 -10.14 -1.71 5.47
CA HIS A 85 -10.95 -0.55 5.09
C HIS A 85 -11.33 -0.49 3.62
N GLY A 86 -10.94 -1.48 2.83
CA GLY A 86 -11.28 -1.50 1.41
C GLY A 86 -12.74 -1.85 1.16
N THR A 87 -13.19 -1.61 -0.06
CA THR A 87 -14.52 -2.04 -0.48
C THR A 87 -14.57 -3.58 -0.59
N PRO A 88 -15.76 -4.19 -0.59
CA PRO A 88 -15.85 -5.64 -0.78
C PRO A 88 -15.18 -6.11 -2.08
N GLU A 89 -15.32 -5.34 -3.14
CA GLU A 89 -14.68 -5.67 -4.43
C GLU A 89 -13.16 -5.62 -4.33
N GLN A 90 -12.63 -4.62 -3.65
CA GLN A 90 -11.19 -4.48 -3.44
C GLN A 90 -10.65 -5.62 -2.60
N LYS A 91 -11.36 -5.98 -1.53
CA LYS A 91 -10.95 -7.09 -0.68
C LYS A 91 -10.94 -8.40 -1.46
N THR A 92 -11.96 -8.64 -2.27
CA THR A 92 -12.05 -9.85 -3.09
C THR A 92 -10.90 -9.92 -4.08
N ALA A 93 -10.60 -8.82 -4.75
CA ALA A 93 -9.48 -8.77 -5.70
C ALA A 93 -8.16 -9.05 -5.01
N LEU A 94 -7.95 -8.51 -3.82
CA LEU A 94 -6.74 -8.77 -3.05
C LEU A 94 -6.64 -10.22 -2.62
N VAL A 95 -7.75 -10.80 -2.16
CA VAL A 95 -7.76 -12.21 -1.75
C VAL A 95 -7.35 -13.11 -2.92
N HIS A 96 -7.90 -12.85 -4.10
CA HIS A 96 -7.51 -13.61 -5.29
C HIS A 96 -6.03 -13.48 -5.59
N LYS A 97 -5.51 -12.25 -5.55
CA LYS A 97 -4.11 -12.00 -5.83
C LYS A 97 -3.20 -12.67 -4.80
N VAL A 98 -3.56 -12.56 -3.53
CA VAL A 98 -2.79 -13.16 -2.45
C VAL A 98 -2.81 -14.69 -2.54
N THR A 99 -3.96 -15.27 -2.88
CA THR A 99 -4.08 -16.71 -3.02
C THR A 99 -3.15 -17.24 -4.12
N ILE A 100 -3.16 -16.58 -5.27
CA ILE A 100 -2.29 -16.97 -6.37
C ILE A 100 -0.81 -16.85 -5.96
N LEU A 101 -0.45 -15.76 -5.34
CA LEU A 101 0.92 -15.53 -4.93
C LEU A 101 1.36 -16.50 -3.84
N ALA A 102 0.48 -16.83 -2.91
CA ALA A 102 0.78 -17.76 -1.83
C ALA A 102 1.01 -19.18 -2.36
N SER A 103 0.27 -19.58 -3.38
CA SER A 103 0.46 -20.91 -3.97
C SER A 103 1.78 -21.01 -4.76
N VAL A 104 2.26 -19.89 -5.28
CA VAL A 104 3.53 -19.84 -6.00
C VAL A 104 4.71 -19.67 -5.05
N ALA A 105 4.53 -18.88 -3.99
CA ALA A 105 5.60 -18.58 -3.03
C ALA A 105 5.31 -19.30 -1.72
N ALA A 106 5.69 -20.57 -1.66
CA ALA A 106 5.43 -21.43 -0.50
C ALA A 106 6.06 -20.94 0.79
N GLY A 107 6.81 -19.84 0.75
CA GLY A 107 7.45 -19.29 1.92
C GLY A 107 6.78 -18.08 2.55
N LEU A 108 5.61 -17.70 2.05
CA LEU A 108 4.88 -16.58 2.64
C LEU A 108 4.34 -16.98 4.00
N THR A 109 4.91 -16.39 5.03
CA THR A 109 4.60 -16.76 6.41
C THR A 109 3.87 -15.66 7.18
N ASN A 110 3.33 -14.65 6.49
CA ASN A 110 2.60 -13.60 7.17
C ASN A 110 1.28 -14.16 7.68
N THR A 111 1.17 -14.31 8.99
CA THR A 111 0.01 -14.90 9.63
C THR A 111 -1.28 -14.14 9.31
N TYR A 112 -1.19 -12.84 9.13
CA TYR A 112 -2.35 -12.02 8.81
C TYR A 112 -2.98 -12.45 7.49
N TYR A 113 -2.16 -12.63 6.46
CA TYR A 113 -2.68 -13.07 5.15
C TYR A 113 -3.25 -14.48 5.21
N ILE A 114 -2.60 -15.36 5.95
CA ILE A 114 -3.09 -16.72 6.12
C ILE A 114 -4.46 -16.72 6.80
N THR A 115 -4.62 -15.91 7.83
CA THR A 115 -5.89 -15.80 8.55
C THR A 115 -7.01 -15.31 7.64
N ILE A 116 -6.72 -14.33 6.78
CA ILE A 116 -7.71 -13.78 5.86
C ILE A 116 -8.10 -14.79 4.80
N LEU A 117 -7.15 -15.61 4.32
CA LEU A 117 -7.43 -16.62 3.31
C LEU A 117 -8.30 -17.76 3.82
N GLU A 118 -8.31 -17.98 5.10
CA GLU A 118 -9.17 -18.99 5.72
C GLU A 118 -10.60 -18.46 5.87
#